data_49604d704f07fbf952b75603bd6d83cd
#
_entry.id   49604d704f07fbf952b75603bd6d83cd
#
_cell.length_a   1.000
_cell.length_b   1.000
_cell.length_c   1.000
_cell.angle_alpha   90.00
_cell.angle_beta   90.00
_cell.angle_gamma   90.00
#
_symmetry.space_group_name_H-M   'P 1'
#
loop_
_entity.id
_entity.type
_entity.pdbx_description
1 polymer ?
#
loop_
_entity_poly.entity_id
_entity_poly.type
_entity_poly.pdbx_seq_one_letter_code
_entity_poly.pdbx_strand_id
1 'polypeptide(L)'
;MTAVVGIAQAVAAAHTPLDAARSSVERALTALDAAFATVAVRGDGERGGLTPLASSGTPPPDDPYSGHAVPLIDPYPQQSGAAVRRRGRAVAAPIVLHGRVWGELYVARGAADPVFGQADADFAAVLAAVVAAGIAQTERLEEARRLAFTDPLTGLANRRAVDARLEEALQRHRNEGTAVSLVVCDLNGLKRVNDSLGHEVGDRLLVGFGSVLSLCAATLAGSLAGRLGGDEFCLVAEGVDAARVEATAELLCERARWLGLGDGVAVGVASTDGGAGPVRSARRLLRLADAAQYRAKAERSARPVVAGRAVAELADATGPAGPAGPEGADAAERRSFRGRPVPGAGRDGEPGAGPGGESGAGPGVGRDGEPGAGAGGGPGEGPGAGPEGETGAGPDGGPR
;
A
#
# COMPACT_ATOMS: atom_id res chain seq x y z
N MET A 1 -7.14 23.94 27.47
CA MET A 1 -7.59 23.89 26.07
C MET A 1 -6.45 24.08 25.06
N THR A 2 -5.54 25.00 25.23
CA THR A 2 -4.45 25.28 24.29
C THR A 2 -3.53 24.06 24.04
N ALA A 3 -3.21 23.27 25.07
CA ALA A 3 -2.35 22.09 24.97
C ALA A 3 -2.98 20.98 24.10
N VAL A 4 -4.27 20.69 24.26
CA VAL A 4 -4.98 19.65 23.45
C VAL A 4 -5.00 20.04 21.98
N VAL A 5 -5.29 21.31 21.67
CA VAL A 5 -5.28 21.81 20.29
C VAL A 5 -3.89 21.69 19.67
N GLY A 6 -2.85 22.07 20.43
CA GLY A 6 -1.47 21.94 19.96
C GLY A 6 -1.07 20.47 19.70
N ILE A 7 -1.49 19.54 20.55
CA ILE A 7 -1.24 18.09 20.34
C ILE A 7 -2.00 17.60 19.12
N ALA A 8 -3.29 17.94 19.01
CA ALA A 8 -4.09 17.54 17.85
C ALA A 8 -3.50 18.02 16.52
N GLN A 9 -3.00 19.27 16.47
CA GLN A 9 -2.32 19.81 15.28
C GLN A 9 -1.02 19.07 14.95
N ALA A 10 -0.19 18.77 15.96
CA ALA A 10 1.08 18.06 15.73
C ALA A 10 0.86 16.60 15.31
N VAL A 11 -0.14 15.95 15.91
CA VAL A 11 -0.54 14.59 15.56
C VAL A 11 -1.16 14.53 14.15
N ALA A 12 -1.95 15.54 13.78
CA ALA A 12 -2.52 15.66 12.44
C ALA A 12 -1.46 15.91 11.34
N ALA A 13 -0.32 16.51 11.71
CA ALA A 13 0.82 16.72 10.81
C ALA A 13 1.78 15.53 10.77
N ALA A 14 1.60 14.50 11.59
CA ALA A 14 2.44 13.32 11.62
C ALA A 14 2.23 12.46 10.36
N HIS A 15 3.33 11.92 9.84
CA HIS A 15 3.33 11.07 8.65
C HIS A 15 3.41 9.59 9.01
N THR A 16 3.88 9.27 10.22
CA THR A 16 4.00 7.91 10.73
C THR A 16 3.44 7.80 12.15
N PRO A 17 3.04 6.59 12.60
CA PRO A 17 2.68 6.37 14.00
C PRO A 17 3.76 6.78 15.00
N LEU A 18 5.04 6.61 14.63
CA LEU A 18 6.19 7.02 15.44
C LEU A 18 6.27 8.55 15.60
N ASP A 19 6.03 9.31 14.51
CA ASP A 19 6.01 10.78 14.55
C ASP A 19 4.87 11.29 15.44
N ALA A 20 3.69 10.67 15.31
CA ALA A 20 2.54 10.97 16.16
C ALA A 20 2.84 10.70 17.64
N ALA A 21 3.49 9.57 17.97
CA ALA A 21 3.90 9.23 19.31
C ALA A 21 4.93 10.22 19.86
N ARG A 22 5.99 10.54 19.12
CA ARG A 22 7.05 11.50 19.53
C ARG A 22 6.47 12.88 19.86
N SER A 23 5.68 13.43 18.93
CA SER A 23 5.04 14.74 19.14
C SER A 23 4.11 14.75 20.34
N SER A 24 3.51 13.61 20.65
CA SER A 24 2.57 13.47 21.76
C SER A 24 3.27 13.40 23.12
N VAL A 25 4.37 12.65 23.25
CA VAL A 25 5.08 12.52 24.53
C VAL A 25 5.71 13.82 24.97
N GLU A 26 6.32 14.59 24.04
CA GLU A 26 6.91 15.91 24.34
C GLU A 26 5.88 16.90 24.89
N ARG A 27 4.69 16.91 24.28
CA ARG A 27 3.60 17.80 24.68
C ARG A 27 2.87 17.33 25.93
N ALA A 28 2.71 16.01 26.12
CA ALA A 28 2.16 15.44 27.33
C ALA A 28 3.01 15.76 28.56
N LEU A 29 4.34 15.70 28.40
CA LEU A 29 5.31 16.06 29.41
C LEU A 29 5.12 17.50 29.90
N THR A 30 5.01 18.44 28.97
CA THR A 30 4.79 19.87 29.30
C THR A 30 3.39 20.11 29.86
N ALA A 31 2.36 19.50 29.27
CA ALA A 31 0.96 19.78 29.61
C ALA A 31 0.54 19.19 30.97
N LEU A 32 1.18 18.12 31.43
CA LEU A 32 0.93 17.45 32.70
C LEU A 32 1.98 17.78 33.77
N ASP A 33 2.92 18.68 33.48
CA ASP A 33 4.04 19.04 34.36
C ASP A 33 4.71 17.76 34.89
N ALA A 34 5.19 16.94 33.95
CA ALA A 34 5.71 15.60 34.20
C ALA A 34 7.23 15.55 33.95
N ALA A 35 7.90 14.64 34.67
CA ALA A 35 9.33 14.36 34.49
C ALA A 35 9.60 13.36 33.35
N PHE A 36 8.62 12.51 33.04
CA PHE A 36 8.73 11.49 32.01
C PHE A 36 7.38 11.22 31.34
N ALA A 37 7.41 10.98 30.05
CA ALA A 37 6.25 10.52 29.26
C ALA A 37 6.69 9.50 28.22
N THR A 38 5.88 8.49 28.00
CA THR A 38 6.09 7.50 26.93
C THR A 38 4.77 7.05 26.32
N VAL A 39 4.80 6.79 25.01
CA VAL A 39 3.79 6.00 24.31
C VAL A 39 4.39 4.61 24.15
N ALA A 40 3.73 3.60 24.73
CA ALA A 40 4.14 2.22 24.65
C ALA A 40 3.08 1.41 23.88
N VAL A 41 3.54 0.48 23.06
CA VAL A 41 2.73 -0.36 22.16
C VAL A 41 2.67 -1.78 22.72
N ARG A 42 1.53 -2.42 22.58
CA ARG A 42 1.37 -3.85 22.90
C ARG A 42 2.15 -4.69 21.89
N GLY A 43 3.05 -5.54 22.36
CA GLY A 43 3.73 -6.54 21.53
C GLY A 43 2.82 -7.70 21.13
N ASP A 44 3.02 -8.24 19.94
CA ASP A 44 2.25 -9.36 19.37
C ASP A 44 2.62 -10.74 19.97
N GLY A 45 3.52 -10.82 20.96
CA GLY A 45 3.97 -12.08 21.55
C GLY A 45 2.99 -12.66 22.59
N GLU A 46 3.04 -13.97 22.80
CA GLU A 46 2.22 -14.71 23.80
C GLU A 46 2.31 -14.16 25.24
N ARG A 47 3.29 -13.34 25.55
CA ARG A 47 3.49 -12.69 26.86
C ARG A 47 2.99 -11.24 26.94
N GLY A 48 2.43 -10.68 25.85
CA GLY A 48 1.65 -9.44 25.84
C GLY A 48 2.24 -8.26 26.60
N GLY A 49 3.54 -7.99 26.46
CA GLY A 49 4.20 -6.85 27.12
C GLY A 49 4.00 -5.55 26.36
N LEU A 50 4.18 -4.40 27.07
CA LEU A 50 4.22 -3.08 26.47
C LEU A 50 5.67 -2.71 26.14
N THR A 51 5.92 -2.26 24.89
CA THR A 51 7.23 -1.82 24.42
C THR A 51 7.18 -0.32 24.13
N PRO A 52 8.10 0.51 24.66
CA PRO A 52 8.15 1.93 24.36
C PRO A 52 8.33 2.16 22.85
N LEU A 53 7.43 2.93 22.24
CA LEU A 53 7.51 3.40 20.87
C LEU A 53 8.23 4.75 20.80
N ALA A 54 7.88 5.65 21.71
CA ALA A 54 8.52 6.96 21.85
C ALA A 54 8.51 7.38 23.32
N SER A 55 9.59 8.01 23.78
CA SER A 55 9.71 8.47 25.16
C SER A 55 10.38 9.85 25.19
N SER A 56 10.04 10.65 26.21
CA SER A 56 10.64 11.96 26.47
C SER A 56 10.77 12.19 27.98
N GLY A 57 11.83 12.91 28.39
CA GLY A 57 12.16 13.14 29.79
C GLY A 57 12.97 12.01 30.41
N THR A 58 13.10 12.03 31.74
CA THR A 58 13.85 11.04 32.52
C THR A 58 12.90 10.28 33.44
N PRO A 59 12.78 8.96 33.31
CA PRO A 59 11.93 8.18 34.21
C PRO A 59 12.43 8.24 35.64
N PRO A 60 11.53 8.33 36.64
CA PRO A 60 11.92 8.20 38.06
C PRO A 60 12.62 6.85 38.33
N PRO A 61 13.52 6.76 39.33
CA PRO A 61 14.34 5.57 39.59
C PRO A 61 13.53 4.26 39.77
N ASP A 62 12.37 4.34 40.40
CA ASP A 62 11.48 3.20 40.67
C ASP A 62 10.35 3.04 39.63
N ASP A 63 10.48 3.72 38.48
CA ASP A 63 9.48 3.69 37.42
C ASP A 63 9.60 2.39 36.60
N PRO A 64 8.46 1.78 36.20
CA PRO A 64 8.48 0.59 35.35
C PRO A 64 9.27 0.75 34.04
N TYR A 65 9.35 1.99 33.53
CA TYR A 65 10.08 2.32 32.31
C TYR A 65 11.55 2.78 32.55
N SER A 66 12.05 2.72 33.79
CA SER A 66 13.46 3.07 34.13
C SER A 66 14.47 2.00 33.73
N GLY A 67 14.04 0.76 33.46
CA GLY A 67 14.89 -0.37 33.07
C GLY A 67 14.90 -0.61 31.56
N HIS A 68 16.05 -1.12 31.05
CA HIS A 68 16.16 -1.54 29.66
C HIS A 68 15.29 -2.79 29.43
N ALA A 69 14.21 -2.65 28.65
CA ALA A 69 13.42 -3.74 28.08
C ALA A 69 12.96 -4.84 29.06
N VAL A 70 12.31 -4.47 30.15
CA VAL A 70 11.46 -5.44 30.86
C VAL A 70 10.12 -5.40 30.15
N PRO A 71 9.62 -6.51 29.57
CA PRO A 71 8.27 -6.53 29.05
C PRO A 71 7.31 -6.27 30.21
N LEU A 72 6.69 -5.10 30.19
CA LEU A 72 5.67 -4.78 31.18
C LEU A 72 4.53 -5.77 30.97
N ILE A 73 4.14 -6.44 32.04
CA ILE A 73 2.97 -7.31 32.02
C ILE A 73 1.81 -6.43 31.58
N ASP A 74 1.18 -6.77 30.47
CA ASP A 74 0.05 -6.05 29.95
C ASP A 74 -1.05 -5.89 31.02
N PRO A 75 -1.28 -4.68 31.48
CA PRO A 75 -2.24 -4.44 32.55
C PRO A 75 -3.69 -4.34 32.06
N TYR A 76 -3.90 -4.38 30.75
CA TYR A 76 -5.21 -4.26 30.14
C TYR A 76 -5.70 -5.61 29.62
N PRO A 77 -6.84 -6.12 30.10
CA PRO A 77 -7.50 -7.26 29.45
C PRO A 77 -7.88 -6.87 28.02
N GLN A 78 -7.91 -7.84 27.12
CA GLN A 78 -8.14 -7.64 25.66
C GLN A 78 -9.52 -7.07 25.29
N GLN A 79 -10.30 -6.52 26.23
CA GLN A 79 -11.68 -6.06 26.01
C GLN A 79 -11.78 -4.52 26.03
N SER A 80 -12.68 -4.00 25.21
CA SER A 80 -13.13 -2.60 25.26
C SER A 80 -13.61 -2.24 26.64
N GLY A 81 -12.93 -1.33 27.32
CA GLY A 81 -13.28 -0.90 28.69
C GLY A 81 -12.06 -0.61 29.55
N ALA A 82 -10.86 -0.57 28.95
CA ALA A 82 -9.66 -0.17 29.65
C ALA A 82 -9.81 1.27 30.20
N ALA A 83 -9.77 1.38 31.53
CA ALA A 83 -9.87 2.67 32.24
C ALA A 83 -8.48 3.27 32.46
N VAL A 84 -8.40 4.60 32.54
CA VAL A 84 -7.20 5.29 32.99
C VAL A 84 -6.82 4.84 34.39
N ARG A 85 -5.56 4.55 34.62
CA ARG A 85 -5.02 4.08 35.89
C ARG A 85 -4.10 5.14 36.48
N ARG A 86 -4.32 5.44 37.73
CA ARG A 86 -3.44 6.28 38.54
C ARG A 86 -2.71 5.40 39.57
N ARG A 87 -1.39 5.56 39.65
CA ARG A 87 -0.59 4.87 40.66
C ARG A 87 0.41 5.88 41.24
N GLY A 88 -0.02 6.54 42.32
CA GLY A 88 0.81 7.56 42.95
C GLY A 88 1.10 8.75 42.00
N ARG A 89 2.35 8.87 41.59
CA ARG A 89 2.84 9.92 40.68
C ARG A 89 2.87 9.52 39.21
N ALA A 90 2.19 8.43 38.86
CA ALA A 90 2.06 8.00 37.47
C ALA A 90 0.60 7.87 37.03
N VAL A 91 0.36 8.16 35.76
CA VAL A 91 -0.90 7.96 35.05
C VAL A 91 -0.64 7.16 33.78
N ALA A 92 -1.42 6.11 33.57
CA ALA A 92 -1.44 5.35 32.32
C ALA A 92 -2.82 5.44 31.70
N ALA A 93 -2.92 6.01 30.52
CA ALA A 93 -4.13 6.16 29.74
C ALA A 93 -4.10 5.23 28.52
N PRO A 94 -5.07 4.33 28.33
CA PRO A 94 -5.08 3.39 27.21
C PRO A 94 -5.26 4.12 25.88
N ILE A 95 -4.47 3.75 24.87
CA ILE A 95 -4.63 4.14 23.49
C ILE A 95 -5.44 3.03 22.81
N VAL A 96 -6.68 3.34 22.44
CA VAL A 96 -7.62 2.37 21.88
C VAL A 96 -7.77 2.60 20.38
N LEU A 97 -7.39 1.61 19.56
CA LEU A 97 -7.58 1.61 18.11
C LEU A 97 -8.53 0.48 17.73
N HIS A 98 -9.51 0.78 16.88
CA HIS A 98 -10.47 -0.22 16.37
C HIS A 98 -11.16 -1.06 17.49
N GLY A 99 -11.42 -0.43 18.64
CA GLY A 99 -12.06 -1.08 19.80
C GLY A 99 -11.14 -1.99 20.61
N ARG A 100 -9.84 -2.01 20.35
CA ARG A 100 -8.84 -2.79 21.11
C ARG A 100 -7.77 -1.88 21.70
N VAL A 101 -7.21 -2.26 22.85
CA VAL A 101 -6.07 -1.55 23.43
C VAL A 101 -4.85 -1.84 22.57
N TRP A 102 -4.40 -0.82 21.85
CA TRP A 102 -3.22 -0.83 21.01
C TRP A 102 -1.95 -0.57 21.82
N GLY A 103 -2.08 0.28 22.86
CA GLY A 103 -0.96 0.67 23.70
C GLY A 103 -1.42 1.57 24.85
N GLU A 104 -0.49 2.30 25.44
CA GLU A 104 -0.79 3.28 26.48
C GLU A 104 0.05 4.56 26.33
N LEU A 105 -0.53 5.67 26.73
CA LEU A 105 0.17 6.88 27.07
C LEU A 105 0.48 6.84 28.58
N TYR A 106 1.73 6.71 28.94
CA TYR A 106 2.20 6.70 30.32
C TYR A 106 2.92 8.01 30.63
N VAL A 107 2.64 8.58 31.79
CA VAL A 107 3.23 9.85 32.24
C VAL A 107 3.57 9.73 33.73
N ALA A 108 4.78 10.16 34.12
CA ALA A 108 5.26 10.10 35.50
C ALA A 108 5.86 11.44 35.95
N ARG A 109 5.57 11.81 37.20
CA ARG A 109 6.19 12.94 37.93
C ARG A 109 7.34 12.48 38.82
N GLY A 110 8.25 13.37 39.11
CA GLY A 110 9.39 13.13 40.03
C GLY A 110 8.96 12.90 41.48
N ALA A 111 9.86 12.36 42.30
CA ALA A 111 9.57 12.02 43.70
C ALA A 111 9.15 13.23 44.56
N ALA A 112 9.59 14.42 44.22
CA ALA A 112 9.23 15.65 44.94
C ALA A 112 7.93 16.30 44.49
N ASP A 113 7.37 15.88 43.33
CA ASP A 113 6.21 16.50 42.70
C ASP A 113 4.91 16.02 43.32
N PRO A 114 3.80 16.78 43.19
CA PRO A 114 2.50 16.33 43.68
C PRO A 114 1.98 15.11 42.90
N VAL A 115 1.18 14.28 43.58
CA VAL A 115 0.51 13.14 42.93
C VAL A 115 -0.51 13.63 41.88
N PHE A 116 -0.72 12.84 40.85
CA PHE A 116 -1.75 13.14 39.85
C PHE A 116 -3.16 13.07 40.46
N GLY A 117 -3.95 14.11 40.19
CA GLY A 117 -5.37 14.19 40.53
C GLY A 117 -6.27 13.53 39.48
N GLN A 118 -7.60 13.59 39.72
CA GLN A 118 -8.58 13.09 38.75
C GLN A 118 -8.56 13.91 37.45
N ALA A 119 -8.42 15.24 37.57
CA ALA A 119 -8.35 16.12 36.40
C ALA A 119 -7.15 15.80 35.49
N ASP A 120 -6.00 15.42 36.09
CA ASP A 120 -4.82 15.01 35.31
C ASP A 120 -5.08 13.69 34.57
N ALA A 121 -5.77 12.76 35.24
CA ALA A 121 -6.12 11.46 34.63
C ALA A 121 -7.14 11.64 33.48
N ASP A 122 -8.14 12.48 33.69
CA ASP A 122 -9.13 12.81 32.64
C ASP A 122 -8.45 13.50 31.45
N PHE A 123 -7.48 14.37 31.73
CA PHE A 123 -6.68 15.01 30.69
C PHE A 123 -5.80 14.03 29.94
N ALA A 124 -5.14 13.11 30.65
CA ALA A 124 -4.35 12.02 30.03
C ALA A 124 -5.22 11.12 29.15
N ALA A 125 -6.48 10.84 29.55
CA ALA A 125 -7.43 10.12 28.70
C ALA A 125 -7.74 10.86 27.40
N VAL A 126 -7.96 12.17 27.48
CA VAL A 126 -8.18 13.00 26.27
C VAL A 126 -6.96 12.98 25.37
N LEU A 127 -5.74 13.09 25.94
CA LEU A 127 -4.50 13.00 25.17
C LEU A 127 -4.34 11.65 24.50
N ALA A 128 -4.59 10.55 25.22
CA ALA A 128 -4.53 9.20 24.65
C ALA A 128 -5.53 9.02 23.50
N ALA A 129 -6.73 9.59 23.62
CA ALA A 129 -7.72 9.56 22.54
C ALA A 129 -7.27 10.38 21.31
N VAL A 130 -6.62 11.53 21.51
CA VAL A 130 -6.04 12.32 20.42
C VAL A 130 -4.91 11.58 19.73
N VAL A 131 -4.04 10.93 20.49
CA VAL A 131 -2.97 10.06 19.95
C VAL A 131 -3.56 8.91 19.14
N ALA A 132 -4.59 8.24 19.69
CA ALA A 132 -5.29 7.16 18.99
C ALA A 132 -5.88 7.64 17.65
N ALA A 133 -6.54 8.79 17.64
CA ALA A 133 -7.10 9.37 16.42
C ALA A 133 -6.03 9.66 15.36
N GLY A 134 -4.88 10.18 15.78
CA GLY A 134 -3.76 10.46 14.88
C GLY A 134 -3.13 9.21 14.30
N ILE A 135 -2.88 8.20 15.12
CA ILE A 135 -2.35 6.90 14.66
C ILE A 135 -3.34 6.26 13.68
N ALA A 136 -4.63 6.21 14.01
CA ALA A 136 -5.64 5.69 13.10
C ALA A 136 -5.70 6.45 11.77
N GLN A 137 -5.46 7.76 11.79
CA GLN A 137 -5.41 8.57 10.57
C GLN A 137 -4.18 8.25 9.71
N THR A 138 -3.00 8.08 10.31
CA THR A 138 -1.78 7.69 9.57
C THR A 138 -1.93 6.30 8.97
N GLU A 139 -2.44 5.32 9.72
CA GLU A 139 -2.72 3.96 9.23
C GLU A 139 -3.69 3.98 8.03
N ARG A 140 -4.77 4.75 8.12
CA ARG A 140 -5.74 4.89 7.01
C ARG A 140 -5.11 5.53 5.78
N LEU A 141 -4.24 6.52 5.96
CA LEU A 141 -3.54 7.18 4.86
C LEU A 141 -2.54 6.23 4.19
N GLU A 142 -1.78 5.47 4.97
CA GLU A 142 -0.85 4.46 4.46
C GLU A 142 -1.58 3.37 3.70
N GLU A 143 -2.68 2.86 4.25
CA GLU A 143 -3.52 1.86 3.58
C GLU A 143 -4.15 2.42 2.29
N ALA A 144 -4.66 3.65 2.32
CA ALA A 144 -5.19 4.31 1.13
C ALA A 144 -4.11 4.49 0.05
N ARG A 145 -2.88 4.86 0.44
CA ARG A 145 -1.73 4.93 -0.47
C ARG A 145 -1.37 3.56 -1.02
N ARG A 146 -1.32 2.53 -0.16
CA ARG A 146 -1.05 1.16 -0.58
C ARG A 146 -2.08 0.70 -1.61
N LEU A 147 -3.37 0.85 -1.34
CA LEU A 147 -4.44 0.50 -2.27
C LEU A 147 -4.40 1.32 -3.56
N ALA A 148 -4.00 2.61 -3.49
CA ALA A 148 -3.93 3.48 -4.64
C ALA A 148 -2.74 3.21 -5.57
N PHE A 149 -1.62 2.68 -5.03
CA PHE A 149 -0.34 2.60 -5.75
C PHE A 149 0.27 1.20 -5.82
N THR A 150 -0.35 0.19 -5.21
CA THR A 150 0.16 -1.19 -5.17
C THR A 150 -0.82 -2.15 -5.85
N ASP A 151 -0.31 -3.14 -6.56
CA ASP A 151 -1.09 -4.26 -7.08
C ASP A 151 -1.39 -5.24 -5.94
N PRO A 152 -2.66 -5.56 -5.65
CA PRO A 152 -3.02 -6.35 -4.46
C PRO A 152 -2.57 -7.81 -4.53
N LEU A 153 -2.37 -8.37 -5.73
CA LEU A 153 -1.96 -9.75 -5.90
C LEU A 153 -0.45 -9.92 -5.71
N THR A 154 0.35 -9.06 -6.35
CA THR A 154 1.81 -9.23 -6.41
C THR A 154 2.57 -8.36 -5.41
N GLY A 155 1.93 -7.35 -4.82
CA GLY A 155 2.57 -6.38 -3.95
C GLY A 155 3.50 -5.38 -4.67
N LEU A 156 3.61 -5.47 -5.99
CA LEU A 156 4.39 -4.53 -6.82
C LEU A 156 3.65 -3.20 -6.99
N ALA A 157 4.33 -2.19 -7.51
CA ALA A 157 3.69 -0.96 -7.96
C ALA A 157 2.60 -1.27 -9.00
N ASN A 158 1.43 -0.65 -8.86
CA ASN A 158 0.39 -0.78 -9.87
C ASN A 158 0.64 0.20 -11.04
N ARG A 159 -0.15 0.10 -12.10
CA ARG A 159 -0.05 0.97 -13.30
C ARG A 159 0.03 2.45 -12.94
N ARG A 160 -0.79 2.91 -11.99
CA ARG A 160 -0.82 4.33 -11.58
C ARG A 160 0.52 4.78 -10.96
N ALA A 161 1.12 3.94 -10.12
CA ALA A 161 2.43 4.23 -9.52
C ALA A 161 3.54 4.24 -10.57
N VAL A 162 3.50 3.31 -11.51
CA VAL A 162 4.46 3.24 -12.63
C VAL A 162 4.37 4.47 -13.52
N ASP A 163 3.14 4.91 -13.87
CA ASP A 163 2.93 6.10 -14.70
C ASP A 163 3.49 7.36 -14.05
N ALA A 164 3.19 7.55 -12.76
CA ALA A 164 3.70 8.68 -11.98
C ALA A 164 5.24 8.66 -11.93
N ARG A 165 5.83 7.50 -11.61
CA ARG A 165 7.29 7.34 -11.53
C ARG A 165 7.99 7.61 -12.85
N LEU A 166 7.40 7.12 -13.96
CA LEU A 166 7.96 7.31 -15.31
C LEU A 166 7.93 8.78 -15.72
N GLU A 167 6.83 9.49 -15.43
CA GLU A 167 6.73 10.92 -15.73
C GLU A 167 7.73 11.75 -14.93
N GLU A 168 7.91 11.47 -13.63
CA GLU A 168 8.91 12.09 -12.76
C GLU A 168 10.34 11.83 -13.27
N ALA A 169 10.67 10.58 -13.62
CA ALA A 169 11.99 10.23 -14.12
C ALA A 169 12.31 10.97 -15.43
N LEU A 170 11.34 11.04 -16.33
CA LEU A 170 11.53 11.78 -17.60
C LEU A 170 11.56 13.30 -17.42
N GLN A 171 10.91 13.84 -16.40
CA GLN A 171 11.10 15.24 -16.04
C GLN A 171 12.54 15.51 -15.59
N ARG A 172 13.13 14.62 -14.76
CA ARG A 172 14.54 14.72 -14.38
C ARG A 172 15.48 14.52 -15.59
N HIS A 173 15.15 13.56 -16.46
CA HIS A 173 15.89 13.40 -17.72
C HIS A 173 15.93 14.71 -18.54
N ARG A 174 14.80 15.40 -18.69
CA ARG A 174 14.73 16.66 -19.43
C ARG A 174 15.54 17.79 -18.78
N ASN A 175 15.59 17.82 -17.45
CA ASN A 175 16.24 18.89 -16.69
C ASN A 175 17.73 18.65 -16.46
N GLU A 176 18.12 17.40 -16.23
CA GLU A 176 19.43 17.01 -15.70
C GLU A 176 20.17 16.01 -16.60
N GLY A 177 19.51 15.49 -17.63
CA GLY A 177 20.08 14.47 -18.52
C GLY A 177 20.16 13.07 -17.88
N THR A 178 19.50 12.84 -16.74
CA THR A 178 19.52 11.53 -16.07
C THR A 178 18.95 10.44 -16.98
N ALA A 179 19.70 9.35 -17.17
CA ALA A 179 19.26 8.22 -18.00
C ALA A 179 17.99 7.56 -17.42
N VAL A 180 17.03 7.25 -18.30
CA VAL A 180 15.80 6.53 -17.92
C VAL A 180 15.62 5.36 -18.86
N SER A 181 15.44 4.17 -18.28
CA SER A 181 15.14 2.94 -19.00
C SER A 181 13.81 2.34 -18.54
N LEU A 182 13.08 1.77 -19.49
CA LEU A 182 11.85 1.03 -19.26
C LEU A 182 12.00 -0.38 -19.83
N VAL A 183 11.76 -1.37 -18.98
CA VAL A 183 11.64 -2.78 -19.35
C VAL A 183 10.15 -3.13 -19.29
N VAL A 184 9.58 -3.66 -20.35
CA VAL A 184 8.21 -4.19 -20.41
C VAL A 184 8.27 -5.70 -20.56
N CYS A 185 7.48 -6.40 -19.78
CA CYS A 185 7.45 -7.86 -19.69
C CYS A 185 6.03 -8.37 -19.88
N ASP A 186 5.87 -9.46 -20.61
CA ASP A 186 4.60 -10.14 -20.83
C ASP A 186 4.80 -11.63 -20.56
N LEU A 187 4.07 -12.18 -19.59
CA LEU A 187 4.16 -13.60 -19.23
C LEU A 187 3.49 -14.47 -20.28
N ASN A 188 4.25 -15.37 -20.86
CA ASN A 188 3.73 -16.28 -21.87
C ASN A 188 2.97 -17.43 -21.22
N GLY A 189 1.81 -17.79 -21.80
CA GLY A 189 1.08 -18.99 -21.43
C GLY A 189 0.23 -18.89 -20.17
N LEU A 190 0.03 -17.71 -19.57
CA LEU A 190 -0.82 -17.54 -18.37
C LEU A 190 -2.25 -18.08 -18.61
N LYS A 191 -2.85 -17.75 -19.76
CA LYS A 191 -4.20 -18.25 -20.10
C LYS A 191 -4.24 -19.77 -20.11
N ARG A 192 -3.25 -20.45 -20.72
CA ARG A 192 -3.18 -21.91 -20.74
C ARG A 192 -3.03 -22.49 -19.32
N VAL A 193 -2.24 -21.86 -18.46
CA VAL A 193 -2.10 -22.25 -17.05
C VAL A 193 -3.46 -22.13 -16.33
N ASN A 194 -4.16 -21.01 -16.51
CA ASN A 194 -5.50 -20.80 -15.94
C ASN A 194 -6.52 -21.84 -16.43
N ASP A 195 -6.56 -22.08 -17.73
CA ASP A 195 -7.52 -23.02 -18.34
C ASP A 195 -7.23 -24.48 -17.95
N SER A 196 -5.96 -24.85 -17.73
CA SER A 196 -5.55 -26.22 -17.44
C SER A 196 -5.47 -26.54 -15.96
N LEU A 197 -5.03 -25.58 -15.12
CA LEU A 197 -4.68 -25.79 -13.72
C LEU A 197 -5.47 -24.87 -12.74
N GLY A 198 -6.33 -24.00 -13.27
CA GLY A 198 -7.15 -23.08 -12.50
C GLY A 198 -6.46 -21.75 -12.17
N HIS A 199 -7.30 -20.75 -11.82
CA HIS A 199 -6.85 -19.38 -11.57
C HIS A 199 -5.87 -19.27 -10.38
N GLU A 200 -6.02 -20.09 -9.34
CA GLU A 200 -5.10 -20.10 -8.21
C GLU A 200 -3.65 -20.44 -8.60
N VAL A 201 -3.49 -21.31 -9.62
CA VAL A 201 -2.15 -21.65 -10.14
C VAL A 201 -1.61 -20.50 -10.99
N GLY A 202 -2.47 -19.85 -11.77
CA GLY A 202 -2.11 -18.64 -12.51
C GLY A 202 -1.71 -17.50 -11.59
N ASP A 203 -2.43 -17.30 -10.49
CA ASP A 203 -2.08 -16.30 -9.48
C ASP A 203 -0.72 -16.60 -8.83
N ARG A 204 -0.40 -17.86 -8.54
CA ARG A 204 0.94 -18.27 -8.08
C ARG A 204 2.03 -17.97 -9.10
N LEU A 205 1.76 -18.17 -10.39
CA LEU A 205 2.71 -17.78 -11.46
C LEU A 205 2.94 -16.26 -11.46
N LEU A 206 1.88 -15.46 -11.36
CA LEU A 206 1.97 -13.99 -11.30
C LEU A 206 2.75 -13.50 -10.07
N VAL A 207 2.47 -14.05 -8.90
CA VAL A 207 3.20 -13.74 -7.65
C VAL A 207 4.66 -14.16 -7.75
N GLY A 208 4.93 -15.35 -8.28
CA GLY A 208 6.28 -15.87 -8.48
C GLY A 208 7.10 -14.98 -9.43
N PHE A 209 6.52 -14.57 -10.56
CA PHE A 209 7.19 -13.66 -11.49
C PHE A 209 7.39 -12.27 -10.88
N GLY A 210 6.38 -11.74 -10.16
CA GLY A 210 6.49 -10.49 -9.43
C GLY A 210 7.66 -10.49 -8.45
N SER A 211 7.87 -11.59 -7.74
CA SER A 211 9.00 -11.77 -6.81
C SER A 211 10.34 -11.78 -7.56
N VAL A 212 10.43 -12.48 -8.69
CA VAL A 212 11.63 -12.49 -9.55
C VAL A 212 11.94 -11.09 -10.06
N LEU A 213 10.94 -10.37 -10.56
CA LEU A 213 11.09 -9.00 -11.04
C LEU A 213 11.55 -8.05 -9.93
N SER A 214 10.98 -8.15 -8.73
CA SER A 214 11.38 -7.36 -7.57
C SER A 214 12.83 -7.60 -7.18
N LEU A 215 13.28 -8.86 -7.16
CA LEU A 215 14.67 -9.22 -6.87
C LEU A 215 15.64 -8.69 -7.94
N CYS A 216 15.26 -8.74 -9.22
CA CYS A 216 16.05 -8.15 -10.31
C CYS A 216 16.10 -6.61 -10.18
N ALA A 217 14.97 -5.96 -9.89
CA ALA A 217 14.89 -4.53 -9.67
C ALA A 217 15.79 -4.08 -8.51
N ALA A 218 15.84 -4.83 -7.41
CA ALA A 218 16.66 -4.49 -6.24
C ALA A 218 18.17 -4.40 -6.55
N THR A 219 18.64 -4.97 -7.67
CA THR A 219 20.04 -4.84 -8.12
C THR A 219 20.34 -3.49 -8.79
N LEU A 220 19.32 -2.73 -9.12
CA LEU A 220 19.38 -1.43 -9.79
C LEU A 220 18.89 -0.34 -8.83
N ALA A 221 19.80 0.50 -8.37
CA ALA A 221 19.44 1.60 -7.47
C ALA A 221 18.40 2.53 -8.13
N GLY A 222 17.38 2.95 -7.38
CA GLY A 222 16.36 3.87 -7.87
C GLY A 222 15.35 3.27 -8.86
N SER A 223 15.33 1.94 -9.04
CA SER A 223 14.37 1.28 -9.91
C SER A 223 13.04 1.00 -9.22
N LEU A 224 11.97 0.86 -10.03
CA LEU A 224 10.62 0.50 -9.59
C LEU A 224 10.12 -0.68 -10.42
N ALA A 225 9.78 -1.79 -9.75
CA ALA A 225 9.08 -2.92 -10.35
C ALA A 225 7.56 -2.71 -10.24
N GLY A 226 6.83 -2.98 -11.32
CA GLY A 226 5.39 -2.80 -11.36
C GLY A 226 4.66 -3.86 -12.18
N ARG A 227 3.36 -4.02 -11.88
CA ARG A 227 2.41 -4.80 -12.67
C ARG A 227 1.42 -3.85 -13.33
N LEU A 228 1.34 -3.91 -14.65
CA LEU A 228 0.47 -3.02 -15.43
C LEU A 228 -0.97 -3.56 -15.55
N GLY A 229 -1.16 -4.86 -15.38
CA GLY A 229 -2.45 -5.56 -15.41
C GLY A 229 -2.31 -6.93 -16.08
N GLY A 230 -3.20 -7.85 -15.79
CA GLY A 230 -3.15 -9.20 -16.37
C GLY A 230 -1.78 -9.86 -16.20
N ASP A 231 -1.13 -10.15 -17.33
CA ASP A 231 0.21 -10.76 -17.46
C ASP A 231 1.32 -9.74 -17.78
N GLU A 232 0.99 -8.43 -17.78
CA GLU A 232 1.92 -7.37 -18.13
C GLU A 232 2.62 -6.79 -16.89
N PHE A 233 3.95 -6.75 -16.92
CA PHE A 233 4.81 -6.20 -15.87
C PHE A 233 5.81 -5.21 -16.47
N CYS A 234 6.42 -4.40 -15.61
CA CYS A 234 7.47 -3.50 -16.05
C CYS A 234 8.49 -3.19 -14.95
N LEU A 235 9.63 -2.66 -15.38
CA LEU A 235 10.66 -2.12 -14.51
C LEU A 235 11.06 -0.75 -15.06
N VAL A 236 10.95 0.28 -14.23
CA VAL A 236 11.45 1.63 -14.51
C VAL A 236 12.79 1.78 -13.80
N ALA A 237 13.86 2.08 -14.52
CA ALA A 237 15.17 2.35 -13.96
C ALA A 237 15.60 3.78 -14.30
N GLU A 238 16.10 4.51 -13.30
CA GLU A 238 16.53 5.89 -13.42
C GLU A 238 17.96 6.05 -12.93
N GLY A 239 18.79 6.79 -13.67
CA GLY A 239 20.20 7.01 -13.31
C GLY A 239 21.07 5.76 -13.45
N VAL A 240 20.61 4.74 -14.17
CA VAL A 240 21.30 3.47 -14.39
C VAL A 240 21.71 3.37 -15.84
N ASP A 241 22.93 2.92 -16.08
CA ASP A 241 23.46 2.63 -17.41
C ASP A 241 22.57 1.62 -18.16
N ALA A 242 22.28 1.90 -19.44
CA ALA A 242 21.43 1.05 -20.28
C ALA A 242 21.94 -0.39 -20.38
N ALA A 243 23.26 -0.60 -20.50
CA ALA A 243 23.84 -1.94 -20.56
C ALA A 243 23.59 -2.75 -19.28
N ARG A 244 23.56 -2.07 -18.12
CA ARG A 244 23.24 -2.73 -16.84
C ARG A 244 21.76 -3.10 -16.74
N VAL A 245 20.87 -2.27 -17.29
CA VAL A 245 19.45 -2.60 -17.39
C VAL A 245 19.22 -3.77 -18.34
N GLU A 246 19.92 -3.81 -19.48
CA GLU A 246 19.87 -4.91 -20.43
C GLU A 246 20.33 -6.23 -19.79
N ALA A 247 21.47 -6.23 -19.09
CA ALA A 247 21.95 -7.40 -18.35
C ALA A 247 20.95 -7.88 -17.28
N THR A 248 20.27 -6.94 -16.61
CA THR A 248 19.21 -7.28 -15.63
C THR A 248 17.98 -7.88 -16.33
N ALA A 249 17.62 -7.39 -17.51
CA ALA A 249 16.54 -7.95 -18.32
C ALA A 249 16.89 -9.37 -18.84
N GLU A 250 18.15 -9.65 -19.19
CA GLU A 250 18.61 -11.00 -19.52
C GLU A 250 18.47 -11.95 -18.33
N LEU A 251 18.94 -11.53 -17.14
CA LEU A 251 18.79 -12.28 -15.90
C LEU A 251 17.31 -12.55 -15.56
N LEU A 252 16.44 -11.57 -15.81
CA LEU A 252 14.99 -11.72 -15.62
C LEU A 252 14.43 -12.82 -16.54
N CYS A 253 14.80 -12.82 -17.82
CA CYS A 253 14.40 -13.89 -18.77
C CYS A 253 14.87 -15.26 -18.32
N GLU A 254 16.09 -15.36 -17.81
CA GLU A 254 16.65 -16.62 -17.30
C GLU A 254 15.89 -17.12 -16.07
N ARG A 255 15.66 -16.25 -15.09
CA ARG A 255 14.97 -16.60 -13.85
C ARG A 255 13.50 -16.94 -14.07
N ALA A 256 12.82 -16.25 -14.98
CA ALA A 256 11.42 -16.54 -15.32
C ALA A 256 11.22 -17.98 -15.83
N ARG A 257 12.21 -18.55 -16.53
CA ARG A 257 12.16 -19.96 -16.99
C ARG A 257 12.20 -20.97 -15.85
N TRP A 258 12.78 -20.61 -14.71
CA TRP A 258 12.87 -21.48 -13.53
C TRP A 258 11.59 -21.50 -12.67
N LEU A 259 10.57 -20.70 -13.00
CA LEU A 259 9.31 -20.71 -12.27
C LEU A 259 8.52 -22.03 -12.46
N GLY A 260 8.87 -22.85 -13.46
CA GLY A 260 8.24 -24.14 -13.71
C GLY A 260 6.76 -24.06 -14.13
N LEU A 261 6.22 -22.88 -14.33
CA LEU A 261 4.86 -22.59 -14.77
C LEU A 261 4.92 -21.61 -15.97
N GLY A 262 3.97 -21.73 -16.90
CA GLY A 262 3.93 -20.88 -18.09
C GLY A 262 5.04 -21.21 -19.11
N ASP A 263 5.23 -20.31 -20.09
CA ASP A 263 6.16 -20.46 -21.23
C ASP A 263 7.28 -19.41 -21.20
N GLY A 264 7.66 -18.95 -20.01
CA GLY A 264 8.64 -17.88 -19.85
C GLY A 264 8.02 -16.48 -20.04
N VAL A 265 8.84 -15.51 -20.44
CA VAL A 265 8.48 -14.11 -20.54
C VAL A 265 9.02 -13.50 -21.82
N ALA A 266 8.23 -12.65 -22.49
CA ALA A 266 8.68 -11.78 -23.58
C ALA A 266 9.06 -10.42 -23.00
N VAL A 267 10.30 -9.97 -23.23
CA VAL A 267 10.85 -8.75 -22.61
C VAL A 267 11.31 -7.78 -23.69
N GLY A 268 10.84 -6.54 -23.58
CA GLY A 268 11.28 -5.39 -24.37
C GLY A 268 11.96 -4.34 -23.49
N VAL A 269 13.07 -3.79 -23.96
CA VAL A 269 13.84 -2.75 -23.25
C VAL A 269 13.94 -1.51 -24.12
N ALA A 270 13.66 -0.33 -23.53
CA ALA A 270 13.92 0.96 -24.15
C ALA A 270 14.60 1.91 -23.17
N SER A 271 15.55 2.70 -23.67
CA SER A 271 16.30 3.68 -22.87
C SER A 271 16.33 5.03 -23.56
N THR A 272 16.39 6.11 -22.78
CA THR A 272 16.62 7.48 -23.29
C THR A 272 17.98 7.62 -23.97
N ASP A 273 18.96 6.83 -23.57
CA ASP A 273 20.33 6.81 -24.09
C ASP A 273 20.51 5.71 -25.15
N GLY A 274 19.41 5.04 -25.54
CA GLY A 274 19.42 3.96 -26.51
C GLY A 274 19.48 4.43 -27.96
N GLY A 275 19.80 3.50 -28.89
CA GLY A 275 19.91 3.76 -30.33
C GLY A 275 18.61 4.06 -31.07
N ALA A 276 17.48 4.20 -30.36
CA ALA A 276 16.14 4.46 -30.93
C ALA A 276 15.85 5.94 -31.22
N GLY A 277 16.83 6.83 -31.05
CA GLY A 277 16.70 8.27 -31.21
C GLY A 277 16.17 8.96 -29.93
N PRO A 278 16.01 10.30 -29.95
CA PRO A 278 15.68 11.06 -28.75
C PRO A 278 14.32 10.71 -28.17
N VAL A 279 14.29 10.42 -26.88
CA VAL A 279 13.08 10.11 -26.10
C VAL A 279 12.81 11.25 -25.12
N ARG A 280 11.73 12.01 -25.36
CA ARG A 280 11.37 13.18 -24.55
C ARG A 280 10.05 13.04 -23.79
N SER A 281 9.36 11.90 -23.90
CA SER A 281 8.07 11.67 -23.24
C SER A 281 7.90 10.21 -22.81
N ALA A 282 7.15 10.00 -21.71
CA ALA A 282 6.77 8.67 -21.20
C ALA A 282 6.09 7.83 -22.30
N ARG A 283 5.20 8.46 -23.07
CA ARG A 283 4.51 7.81 -24.18
C ARG A 283 5.46 7.30 -25.26
N ARG A 284 6.54 8.03 -25.59
CA ARG A 284 7.53 7.58 -26.56
C ARG A 284 8.33 6.40 -26.02
N LEU A 285 8.81 6.49 -24.77
CA LEU A 285 9.59 5.43 -24.15
C LEU A 285 8.77 4.15 -24.05
N LEU A 286 7.50 4.26 -23.62
CA LEU A 286 6.59 3.12 -23.54
C LEU A 286 6.37 2.47 -24.90
N ARG A 287 6.06 3.24 -25.96
CA ARG A 287 5.87 2.67 -27.30
C ARG A 287 7.11 1.93 -27.82
N LEU A 288 8.30 2.42 -27.51
CA LEU A 288 9.55 1.75 -27.88
C LEU A 288 9.71 0.43 -27.13
N ALA A 289 9.45 0.41 -25.82
CA ALA A 289 9.52 -0.79 -25.00
C ALA A 289 8.45 -1.83 -25.41
N ASP A 290 7.21 -1.38 -25.68
CA ASP A 290 6.11 -2.22 -26.18
C ASP A 290 6.44 -2.83 -27.55
N ALA A 291 6.97 -2.04 -28.50
CA ALA A 291 7.37 -2.53 -29.81
C ALA A 291 8.50 -3.57 -29.71
N ALA A 292 9.45 -3.35 -28.80
CA ALA A 292 10.52 -4.31 -28.52
C ALA A 292 9.95 -5.60 -27.90
N GLN A 293 9.04 -5.49 -26.93
CA GLN A 293 8.38 -6.64 -26.28
C GLN A 293 7.53 -7.42 -27.28
N TYR A 294 6.74 -6.73 -28.13
CA TYR A 294 5.97 -7.38 -29.19
C TYR A 294 6.86 -8.19 -30.13
N ARG A 295 8.02 -7.63 -30.52
CA ARG A 295 9.01 -8.34 -31.33
C ARG A 295 9.56 -9.57 -30.61
N ALA A 296 9.92 -9.44 -29.32
CA ALA A 296 10.35 -10.56 -28.50
C ALA A 296 9.31 -11.69 -28.48
N LYS A 297 8.02 -11.33 -28.35
CA LYS A 297 6.89 -12.28 -28.35
C LYS A 297 6.71 -12.95 -29.72
N ALA A 298 6.74 -12.18 -30.80
CA ALA A 298 6.61 -12.68 -32.19
C ALA A 298 7.73 -13.64 -32.56
N GLU A 299 8.96 -13.32 -32.19
CA GLU A 299 10.16 -14.13 -32.44
C GLU A 299 10.34 -15.29 -31.44
N ARG A 300 9.45 -15.37 -30.41
CA ARG A 300 9.60 -16.28 -29.26
C ARG A 300 11.00 -16.20 -28.65
N SER A 301 11.52 -14.97 -28.54
CA SER A 301 12.87 -14.73 -28.09
C SER A 301 13.08 -15.20 -26.65
N ALA A 302 14.13 -15.95 -26.41
CA ALA A 302 14.55 -16.33 -25.06
C ALA A 302 15.34 -15.21 -24.34
N ARG A 303 15.65 -14.11 -25.04
CA ARG A 303 16.39 -12.94 -24.57
C ARG A 303 15.56 -11.67 -24.72
N PRO A 304 15.85 -10.61 -23.96
CA PRO A 304 15.20 -9.34 -24.15
C PRO A 304 15.51 -8.77 -25.54
N VAL A 305 14.56 -8.06 -26.12
CA VAL A 305 14.76 -7.25 -27.33
C VAL A 305 14.95 -5.81 -26.90
N VAL A 306 16.03 -5.19 -27.36
CA VAL A 306 16.35 -3.78 -27.06
C VAL A 306 15.87 -2.91 -28.19
N ALA A 307 15.23 -1.79 -27.85
CA ALA A 307 14.73 -0.82 -28.83
C ALA A 307 15.88 -0.07 -29.51
N GLY A 308 16.19 -0.46 -30.71
CA GLY A 308 17.09 0.22 -31.64
C GLY A 308 16.31 0.85 -32.79
N ARG A 309 17.03 1.29 -33.85
CA ARG A 309 16.47 1.97 -35.03
C ARG A 309 15.31 1.20 -35.69
N ALA A 310 15.49 -0.12 -35.90
CA ALA A 310 14.47 -0.97 -36.53
C ALA A 310 13.19 -1.10 -35.68
N VAL A 311 13.32 -1.13 -34.33
CA VAL A 311 12.17 -1.13 -33.41
C VAL A 311 11.50 0.26 -33.38
N ALA A 312 12.28 1.33 -33.49
CA ALA A 312 11.74 2.69 -33.55
C ALA A 312 10.88 2.91 -34.79
N GLU A 313 11.31 2.42 -35.95
CA GLU A 313 10.54 2.44 -37.20
C GLU A 313 9.22 1.65 -37.06
N LEU A 314 9.23 0.49 -36.42
CA LEU A 314 8.04 -0.28 -36.10
C LEU A 314 7.09 0.48 -35.17
N ALA A 315 7.63 1.08 -34.12
CA ALA A 315 6.85 1.85 -33.14
C ALA A 315 6.21 3.12 -33.77
N ASP A 316 6.84 3.69 -34.79
CA ASP A 316 6.31 4.84 -35.53
C ASP A 316 5.27 4.44 -36.60
N ALA A 317 5.45 3.29 -37.24
CA ALA A 317 4.53 2.74 -38.23
C ALA A 317 3.18 2.29 -37.63
N THR A 318 3.18 1.80 -36.38
CA THR A 318 1.97 1.33 -35.71
C THR A 318 1.07 2.42 -35.14
N GLY A 319 1.47 3.70 -35.21
CA GLY A 319 0.66 4.84 -34.79
C GLY A 319 0.30 4.85 -33.30
N PRO A 320 -0.68 5.65 -32.86
CA PRO A 320 -1.12 5.69 -31.45
C PRO A 320 -1.89 4.46 -30.98
N ALA A 321 -2.25 3.54 -31.86
CA ALA A 321 -2.83 2.24 -31.54
C ALA A 321 -1.78 1.17 -31.75
N GLY A 322 -1.02 0.73 -30.72
CA GLY A 322 -0.03 -0.35 -30.85
C GLY A 322 -0.51 -1.55 -31.67
N PRO A 323 0.37 -2.49 -32.04
CA PRO A 323 -0.01 -3.63 -32.83
C PRO A 323 -1.15 -4.39 -32.14
N ALA A 324 -2.27 -4.55 -32.84
CA ALA A 324 -3.36 -5.39 -32.39
C ALA A 324 -2.86 -6.84 -32.41
N GLY A 325 -2.67 -7.45 -31.23
CA GLY A 325 -2.41 -8.87 -31.14
C GLY A 325 -3.58 -9.70 -31.65
N PRO A 326 -3.38 -10.94 -32.09
CA PRO A 326 -4.43 -11.78 -32.69
C PRO A 326 -5.51 -12.29 -31.71
N GLU A 327 -5.50 -11.90 -30.43
CA GLU A 327 -6.49 -12.34 -29.44
C GLU A 327 -7.25 -11.15 -28.85
N GLY A 328 -8.45 -10.96 -29.37
CA GLY A 328 -9.30 -9.77 -29.23
C GLY A 328 -10.23 -9.70 -28.03
N ALA A 329 -9.83 -9.97 -26.79
CA ALA A 329 -10.70 -9.70 -25.63
C ALA A 329 -10.11 -8.63 -24.67
N ASP A 330 -8.79 -8.48 -24.57
CA ASP A 330 -8.14 -7.53 -23.64
C ASP A 330 -7.74 -6.18 -24.28
N ALA A 331 -8.08 -5.97 -25.54
CA ALA A 331 -7.73 -4.76 -26.28
C ALA A 331 -8.44 -3.46 -25.78
N ALA A 332 -9.49 -3.61 -24.97
CA ALA A 332 -10.23 -2.47 -24.43
C ALA A 332 -9.51 -1.83 -23.24
N GLU A 333 -8.84 -2.62 -22.41
CA GLU A 333 -8.10 -2.15 -21.24
C GLU A 333 -6.73 -1.55 -21.63
N ARG A 334 -6.08 -2.10 -22.65
CA ARG A 334 -4.86 -1.53 -23.27
C ARG A 334 -5.09 -0.14 -23.88
N ARG A 335 -6.32 0.21 -24.25
CA ARG A 335 -6.67 1.53 -24.80
C ARG A 335 -6.74 2.63 -23.73
N SER A 336 -6.89 2.32 -22.45
CA SER A 336 -6.99 3.30 -21.37
C SER A 336 -5.66 4.01 -21.05
N PHE A 337 -4.51 3.37 -21.34
CA PHE A 337 -3.18 4.01 -21.20
C PHE A 337 -2.95 5.18 -22.18
N ARG A 338 -3.73 5.26 -23.25
CA ARG A 338 -3.48 6.13 -24.41
C ARG A 338 -4.20 7.47 -24.41
N GLY A 339 -4.96 7.85 -23.42
CA GLY A 339 -5.72 9.07 -23.56
C GLY A 339 -6.58 9.59 -22.43
N ARG A 340 -6.21 9.39 -21.18
CA ARG A 340 -6.92 10.10 -20.10
C ARG A 340 -6.14 11.37 -19.74
N PRO A 341 -6.73 12.58 -19.89
CA PRO A 341 -6.12 13.81 -19.38
C PRO A 341 -6.08 13.72 -17.86
N VAL A 342 -4.93 14.09 -17.29
CA VAL A 342 -4.74 14.23 -15.84
C VAL A 342 -5.71 15.32 -15.35
N PRO A 343 -6.61 15.07 -14.37
CA PRO A 343 -7.41 16.13 -13.76
C PRO A 343 -6.50 16.92 -12.83
N GLY A 344 -6.20 18.17 -13.17
CA GLY A 344 -5.52 19.09 -12.27
C GLY A 344 -4.43 19.95 -12.87
N ALA A 345 -4.74 20.71 -13.93
CA ALA A 345 -4.03 21.94 -14.21
C ALA A 345 -5.09 23.03 -14.36
N GLY A 346 -5.32 23.76 -13.29
CA GLY A 346 -6.13 24.95 -13.28
C GLY A 346 -5.55 25.96 -14.28
N ARG A 347 -6.37 26.45 -15.18
CA ARG A 347 -6.15 27.72 -15.88
C ARG A 347 -7.07 28.74 -15.24
N ASP A 348 -6.46 29.68 -14.58
CA ASP A 348 -7.05 30.96 -14.17
C ASP A 348 -7.34 31.84 -15.38
N GLY A 349 -8.44 32.60 -15.31
CA GLY A 349 -8.69 33.80 -16.06
C GLY A 349 -9.64 33.62 -17.26
N GLU A 350 -10.76 34.22 -17.44
CA GLU A 350 -11.27 35.57 -17.27
C GLU A 350 -12.78 35.57 -17.52
N PRO A 351 -13.55 36.60 -17.09
CA PRO A 351 -15.01 36.65 -17.20
C PRO A 351 -15.47 37.39 -18.45
N GLY A 352 -16.47 36.87 -19.13
CA GLY A 352 -17.13 37.50 -20.27
C GLY A 352 -18.63 37.27 -20.29
N ALA A 353 -19.37 38.31 -19.89
CA ALA A 353 -20.70 38.81 -20.25
C ALA A 353 -21.71 37.86 -20.94
N GLY A 354 -22.94 37.78 -20.33
CA GLY A 354 -24.18 37.30 -20.94
C GLY A 354 -24.71 38.23 -22.03
N PRO A 355 -25.98 38.21 -22.46
CA PRO A 355 -27.20 37.68 -21.84
C PRO A 355 -28.23 37.04 -22.81
N GLY A 356 -29.32 36.54 -22.28
CA GLY A 356 -30.63 36.54 -22.95
C GLY A 356 -31.21 35.19 -23.34
N GLY A 357 -32.36 34.88 -22.82
CA GLY A 357 -33.61 34.68 -23.49
C GLY A 357 -34.36 33.43 -23.13
N GLU A 358 -35.30 33.55 -22.22
CA GLU A 358 -36.74 33.26 -22.31
C GLU A 358 -37.23 31.84 -22.62
N SER A 359 -37.95 31.30 -21.69
CA SER A 359 -39.38 30.99 -21.55
C SER A 359 -39.84 29.61 -22.04
N GLY A 360 -40.66 28.99 -21.15
CA GLY A 360 -41.62 27.97 -21.57
C GLY A 360 -41.99 26.95 -20.46
N ALA A 361 -42.89 27.39 -19.58
CA ALA A 361 -44.14 26.77 -19.11
C ALA A 361 -44.19 25.22 -18.87
N GLY A 362 -44.54 24.88 -17.63
CA GLY A 362 -45.03 23.65 -17.03
C GLY A 362 -46.39 23.18 -17.56
N PRO A 363 -47.29 22.49 -16.79
CA PRO A 363 -47.08 21.48 -15.75
C PRO A 363 -47.90 20.20 -16.04
N GLY A 364 -47.65 19.10 -15.35
CA GLY A 364 -48.46 17.87 -15.47
C GLY A 364 -48.48 17.05 -14.17
N VAL A 365 -49.60 17.10 -13.54
CA VAL A 365 -50.11 16.50 -12.30
C VAL A 365 -50.56 15.04 -12.55
N GLY A 366 -50.48 14.16 -11.53
CA GLY A 366 -51.34 12.99 -11.35
C GLY A 366 -50.55 11.73 -10.99
N ARG A 367 -50.64 11.24 -9.87
CA ARG A 367 -51.61 10.57 -8.99
C ARG A 367 -51.28 9.10 -8.76
N ASP A 368 -51.12 8.79 -7.47
CA ASP A 368 -51.71 7.68 -6.67
C ASP A 368 -51.48 6.18 -7.05
N GLY A 369 -51.07 5.41 -6.07
CA GLY A 369 -51.31 3.98 -6.01
C GLY A 369 -50.44 3.16 -5.03
N GLU A 370 -50.79 3.20 -3.72
CA GLU A 370 -50.53 2.14 -2.74
C GLU A 370 -51.71 1.14 -2.77
N PRO A 371 -51.72 0.05 -1.96
CA PRO A 371 -50.70 -0.88 -1.44
C PRO A 371 -51.11 -2.35 -1.65
N GLY A 372 -50.26 -3.31 -1.30
CA GLY A 372 -50.64 -4.72 -1.30
C GLY A 372 -49.80 -5.57 -0.31
N ALA A 373 -50.44 -5.93 0.79
CA ALA A 373 -49.95 -6.82 1.84
C ALA A 373 -50.17 -8.32 1.51
N GLY A 374 -49.41 -9.19 2.15
CA GLY A 374 -49.65 -10.64 2.25
C GLY A 374 -48.36 -11.34 2.71
N ALA A 375 -48.14 -11.72 3.88
CA ALA A 375 -48.63 -12.67 4.86
C ALA A 375 -48.37 -14.13 4.53
N GLY A 376 -47.67 -14.84 5.45
CA GLY A 376 -47.73 -16.30 5.67
C GLY A 376 -46.40 -17.00 5.33
N GLY A 377 -45.78 -17.81 6.14
CA GLY A 377 -46.06 -18.57 7.32
C GLY A 377 -44.83 -19.42 7.63
N GLY A 378 -44.46 -19.66 8.90
CA GLY A 378 -43.50 -20.66 9.33
C GLY A 378 -44.20 -22.03 9.51
N PRO A 379 -43.71 -22.95 10.38
CA PRO A 379 -42.40 -23.38 10.79
C PRO A 379 -42.18 -24.91 10.67
N GLY A 380 -41.02 -25.47 10.97
CA GLY A 380 -40.82 -26.94 11.07
C GLY A 380 -39.43 -27.23 11.67
N GLU A 381 -39.38 -27.51 12.84
CA GLU A 381 -39.03 -28.58 13.78
C GLU A 381 -37.91 -29.54 13.33
N GLY A 382 -36.93 -29.69 14.28
CA GLY A 382 -35.83 -30.66 14.26
C GLY A 382 -36.35 -32.10 14.59
N PRO A 383 -35.62 -33.04 15.29
CA PRO A 383 -34.21 -33.14 15.66
C PRO A 383 -33.62 -34.55 15.35
N GLY A 384 -32.38 -34.86 15.73
CA GLY A 384 -31.82 -36.22 15.76
C GLY A 384 -30.32 -36.19 16.06
N ALA A 385 -29.89 -36.40 17.26
CA ALA A 385 -29.49 -37.53 18.07
C ALA A 385 -28.28 -38.32 17.48
N GLY A 386 -27.17 -38.36 18.28
CA GLY A 386 -25.92 -39.10 18.09
C GLY A 386 -26.09 -40.64 18.16
N PRO A 387 -25.07 -41.45 18.36
CA PRO A 387 -24.14 -41.48 19.48
C PRO A 387 -22.66 -41.94 19.18
N GLU A 388 -21.76 -41.70 20.11
CA GLU A 388 -20.80 -42.53 20.84
C GLU A 388 -20.07 -43.72 20.16
N GLY A 389 -18.81 -43.84 20.51
CA GLY A 389 -18.01 -45.07 20.43
C GLY A 389 -16.53 -44.75 20.28
N GLU A 390 -15.83 -44.73 21.30
CA GLU A 390 -15.02 -45.66 22.08
C GLU A 390 -13.59 -45.88 21.56
N THR A 391 -12.66 -45.51 22.43
CA THR A 391 -11.48 -46.23 23.00
C THR A 391 -10.45 -46.89 22.09
N GLY A 392 -9.19 -46.59 22.36
CA GLY A 392 -8.04 -47.42 21.97
C GLY A 392 -6.68 -46.80 22.39
N ALA A 393 -6.31 -47.07 23.57
CA ALA A 393 -5.02 -47.22 24.26
C ALA A 393 -3.74 -47.23 23.37
N GLY A 394 -2.67 -46.55 23.93
CA GLY A 394 -1.27 -46.71 23.53
C GLY A 394 -0.69 -48.11 23.89
N PRO A 395 0.64 -48.32 23.95
CA PRO A 395 1.73 -47.43 24.37
C PRO A 395 3.11 -47.65 23.64
N ASP A 396 4.09 -46.91 24.11
CA ASP A 396 5.52 -47.25 24.27
C ASP A 396 6.52 -47.28 23.12
N GLY A 397 7.67 -46.64 23.37
CA GLY A 397 8.95 -46.94 22.72
C GLY A 397 9.87 -45.75 22.44
N GLY A 398 10.55 -45.16 23.45
CA GLY A 398 11.83 -44.52 23.20
C GLY A 398 12.98 -45.54 23.25
N PRO A 399 14.26 -45.19 23.26
CA PRO A 399 15.00 -43.99 22.80
C PRO A 399 16.21 -44.36 21.91
N ARG A 400 16.73 -43.43 21.14
CA ARG A 400 18.17 -43.16 20.98
C ARG A 400 18.40 -41.92 20.14
#